data_a445e46f881930646e9570e728df6eda
#
_entry.id   a445e46f881930646e9570e728df6eda
#
_cell.length_a   1.000
_cell.length_b   1.000
_cell.length_c   1.000
_cell.angle_alpha   90.00
_cell.angle_beta   90.00
_cell.angle_gamma   90.00
#
_symmetry.space_group_name_H-M   'P 1'
#
loop_
_entity.id
_entity.type
_entity.pdbx_description
1 polymer ?
#
loop_
_entity_poly.entity_id
_entity_poly.type
_entity_poly.pdbx_seq_one_letter_code
_entity_poly.pdbx_strand_id
1 'polypeptide(L)'
;MNDGLPLRMTIHPYCGKYGLATISLRVQDLLNYTTIDPMVQRKLSSGQRRKIANYLQERELDHVFFGPVTLSLREVSSLVKAEDHLILAHGAKLSILDGQHRILALGYTNEQLRKEARRYEREVMRLKVKQRKSPDDQQIREILEGQEGLLNQVELRRLDLLESQLSVQLYIGLSEDEEKQLFGDINSKVQLVSKELGHAFDGSDPLNTVLQQVADHNELLIAAGIENRNNLTAFNKNYTCFSWLYSAATMLYSGRMQMSYELARRIRKDPTLHAEVLHQFLNSVLPQMPEQPGLSSYISSSRVVQEAIALYAHEQLSQGSGDKRDWTDSLRVLKQVDWTHHNEEIASRLGRLDNGKLNLVHEKSLRKHEAVLDYLRGLGVSALS
;
A
#
# COMPACT_ATOMS: atom_id res chain seq x y z
N MET A 1 -8.88 44.45 -2.83
CA MET A 1 -8.52 43.24 -3.59
C MET A 1 -9.39 42.13 -3.06
N ASN A 2 -10.12 41.41 -3.93
CA ASN A 2 -10.95 40.30 -3.48
C ASN A 2 -10.03 39.10 -3.16
N ASP A 3 -9.71 38.91 -1.88
CA ASP A 3 -8.82 37.83 -1.40
C ASP A 3 -9.51 36.46 -1.33
N GLY A 4 -10.44 36.15 -2.25
CA GLY A 4 -11.15 34.89 -2.32
C GLY A 4 -10.48 33.89 -3.26
N LEU A 5 -10.99 32.64 -3.27
CA LEU A 5 -10.54 31.58 -4.17
C LEU A 5 -11.20 31.75 -5.56
N PRO A 6 -10.43 32.01 -6.62
CA PRO A 6 -10.97 32.08 -7.97
C PRO A 6 -11.37 30.67 -8.47
N LEU A 7 -12.61 30.54 -8.95
CA LEU A 7 -13.18 29.31 -9.46
C LEU A 7 -13.57 29.48 -10.93
N ARG A 8 -12.82 28.87 -11.83
CA ARG A 8 -13.18 28.79 -13.26
C ARG A 8 -14.09 27.60 -13.44
N MET A 9 -15.41 27.86 -13.46
CA MET A 9 -16.41 26.81 -13.57
C MET A 9 -17.65 27.26 -14.30
N THR A 10 -18.33 26.31 -14.93
CA THR A 10 -19.71 26.45 -15.41
C THR A 10 -20.63 25.74 -14.43
N ILE A 11 -21.64 26.44 -13.93
CA ILE A 11 -22.66 25.86 -13.08
C ILE A 11 -23.79 25.35 -13.97
N HIS A 12 -24.06 24.06 -13.88
CA HIS A 12 -25.17 23.43 -14.58
C HIS A 12 -26.36 23.22 -13.62
N PRO A 13 -27.60 23.40 -14.06
CA PRO A 13 -28.76 23.05 -13.25
C PRO A 13 -28.75 21.55 -12.89
N TYR A 14 -28.98 21.23 -11.63
CA TYR A 14 -29.09 19.88 -11.13
C TYR A 14 -30.45 19.68 -10.45
N CYS A 15 -31.24 18.74 -10.93
CA CYS A 15 -32.62 18.47 -10.45
C CYS A 15 -33.52 19.71 -10.40
N GLY A 16 -33.29 20.71 -11.25
CA GLY A 16 -34.08 21.94 -11.35
C GLY A 16 -33.99 22.91 -10.18
N LYS A 17 -33.25 22.56 -9.11
CA LYS A 17 -33.19 23.34 -7.86
C LYS A 17 -31.75 23.72 -7.48
N TYR A 18 -30.79 22.89 -7.80
CA TYR A 18 -29.39 23.05 -7.35
C TYR A 18 -28.48 23.39 -8.52
N GLY A 19 -27.26 23.85 -8.19
CA GLY A 19 -26.16 23.95 -9.13
C GLY A 19 -25.19 22.78 -8.96
N LEU A 20 -24.66 22.28 -10.07
CA LEU A 20 -23.58 21.31 -10.11
C LEU A 20 -22.46 21.86 -11.00
N ALA A 21 -21.22 21.81 -10.50
CA ALA A 21 -20.04 22.12 -11.28
C ALA A 21 -18.98 21.03 -11.10
N THR A 22 -18.19 20.82 -12.14
CA THR A 22 -16.97 20.02 -12.07
C THR A 22 -15.78 20.97 -12.22
N ILE A 23 -14.89 20.98 -11.24
CA ILE A 23 -13.75 21.89 -11.20
C ILE A 23 -12.48 21.12 -10.82
N SER A 24 -11.34 21.77 -11.02
CA SER A 24 -10.05 21.28 -10.52
C SER A 24 -9.57 22.25 -9.45
N LEU A 25 -9.22 21.74 -8.27
CA LEU A 25 -8.67 22.53 -7.18
C LEU A 25 -7.31 21.99 -6.77
N ARG A 26 -6.39 22.90 -6.47
CA ARG A 26 -5.10 22.52 -5.90
C ARG A 26 -5.30 21.93 -4.50
N VAL A 27 -4.42 21.02 -4.12
CA VAL A 27 -4.40 20.46 -2.75
C VAL A 27 -4.34 21.57 -1.71
N GLN A 28 -3.53 22.61 -1.93
CA GLN A 28 -3.44 23.76 -1.04
C GLN A 28 -4.81 24.45 -0.85
N ASP A 29 -5.57 24.62 -1.93
CA ASP A 29 -6.88 25.26 -1.88
C ASP A 29 -7.91 24.37 -1.17
N LEU A 30 -7.89 23.07 -1.43
CA LEU A 30 -8.70 22.09 -0.71
C LEU A 30 -8.44 22.13 0.80
N LEU A 31 -7.17 22.16 1.21
CA LEU A 31 -6.80 22.22 2.63
C LEU A 31 -7.25 23.52 3.31
N ASN A 32 -7.27 24.64 2.57
CA ASN A 32 -7.62 25.95 3.10
C ASN A 32 -9.14 26.23 3.11
N TYR A 33 -9.87 25.74 2.09
CA TYR A 33 -11.26 26.12 1.88
C TYR A 33 -12.27 25.02 2.20
N THR A 34 -11.84 23.80 2.56
CA THR A 34 -12.78 22.73 2.93
C THR A 34 -12.96 22.61 4.44
N THR A 35 -14.10 22.09 4.84
CA THR A 35 -14.43 21.75 6.22
C THR A 35 -15.18 20.43 6.28
N ILE A 36 -15.05 19.78 7.45
CA ILE A 36 -15.80 18.56 7.79
C ILE A 36 -16.94 18.98 8.70
N ASP A 37 -18.17 18.72 8.25
CA ASP A 37 -19.33 18.94 9.09
C ASP A 37 -19.59 17.66 9.94
N PRO A 38 -19.43 17.74 11.28
CA PRO A 38 -19.64 16.58 12.16
C PRO A 38 -21.06 16.06 12.16
N MET A 39 -22.03 16.88 11.74
CA MET A 39 -23.45 16.51 11.67
C MET A 39 -23.80 15.71 10.44
N VAL A 40 -22.98 15.84 9.38
CA VAL A 40 -23.17 15.13 8.10
C VAL A 40 -22.33 13.87 8.04
N GLN A 41 -21.15 13.84 8.66
CA GLN A 41 -20.17 12.76 8.48
C GLN A 41 -19.93 11.94 9.75
N ARG A 42 -19.61 10.66 9.54
CA ARG A 42 -19.22 9.74 10.63
C ARG A 42 -17.83 10.09 11.19
N LYS A 43 -17.59 9.75 12.47
CA LYS A 43 -16.27 9.86 13.09
C LYS A 43 -15.23 9.07 12.27
N LEU A 44 -14.12 9.72 12.00
CA LEU A 44 -13.02 9.19 11.21
C LEU A 44 -12.38 7.96 11.83
N SER A 45 -12.16 6.94 11.01
CA SER A 45 -11.28 5.84 11.35
C SER A 45 -9.81 6.29 11.21
N SER A 46 -9.08 6.30 12.33
CA SER A 46 -7.64 6.59 12.35
C SER A 46 -6.84 5.63 11.45
N GLY A 47 -7.31 4.38 11.30
CA GLY A 47 -6.69 3.38 10.46
C GLY A 47 -6.77 3.70 8.95
N GLN A 48 -7.90 4.22 8.47
CA GLN A 48 -8.04 4.59 7.04
C GLN A 48 -7.16 5.79 6.68
N ARG A 49 -7.12 6.81 7.55
CA ARG A 49 -6.23 7.97 7.35
C ARG A 49 -4.76 7.55 7.23
N ARG A 50 -4.30 6.66 8.12
CA ARG A 50 -2.92 6.15 8.09
C ARG A 50 -2.62 5.38 6.80
N LYS A 51 -3.56 4.55 6.33
CA LYS A 51 -3.39 3.80 5.06
C LYS A 51 -3.21 4.71 3.86
N ILE A 52 -4.02 5.78 3.74
CA ILE A 52 -3.89 6.73 2.63
C ILE A 52 -2.62 7.58 2.78
N ALA A 53 -2.24 7.96 4.00
CA ALA A 53 -0.99 8.66 4.22
C ALA A 53 0.23 7.80 3.86
N ASN A 54 0.22 6.52 4.22
CA ASN A 54 1.25 5.57 3.78
C ASN A 54 1.29 5.45 2.26
N TYR A 55 0.13 5.32 1.61
CA TYR A 55 0.01 5.31 0.15
C TYR A 55 0.69 6.52 -0.51
N LEU A 56 0.51 7.72 0.05
CA LEU A 56 1.16 8.95 -0.43
C LEU A 56 2.66 9.00 -0.15
N GLN A 57 3.11 8.40 0.95
CA GLN A 57 4.52 8.36 1.32
C GLN A 57 5.31 7.30 0.55
N GLU A 58 4.66 6.18 0.25
CA GLU A 58 5.28 5.02 -0.40
C GLU A 58 5.44 5.19 -1.91
N ARG A 59 4.82 6.22 -2.52
CA ARG A 59 4.81 6.43 -3.97
C ARG A 59 5.41 7.76 -4.38
N GLU A 60 5.95 7.77 -5.60
CA GLU A 60 6.20 9.03 -6.28
C GLU A 60 4.86 9.71 -6.59
N LEU A 61 4.82 11.05 -6.55
CA LEU A 61 3.55 11.79 -6.70
C LEU A 61 2.91 11.60 -8.08
N ASP A 62 3.69 11.32 -9.10
CA ASP A 62 3.22 11.00 -10.46
C ASP A 62 2.52 9.65 -10.58
N HIS A 63 2.66 8.77 -9.58
CA HIS A 63 1.96 7.49 -9.44
C HIS A 63 0.83 7.51 -8.41
N VAL A 64 0.41 8.70 -7.96
CA VAL A 64 -0.70 8.86 -7.03
C VAL A 64 -1.97 9.23 -7.78
N PHE A 65 -2.93 8.32 -7.80
CA PHE A 65 -4.21 8.54 -8.45
C PHE A 65 -5.34 8.62 -7.42
N PHE A 66 -6.04 9.75 -7.42
CA PHE A 66 -7.26 9.92 -6.63
C PHE A 66 -8.47 10.12 -7.53
N GLY A 67 -9.55 9.43 -7.21
CA GLY A 67 -10.85 9.76 -7.79
C GLY A 67 -11.33 11.14 -7.35
N PRO A 68 -12.36 11.69 -8.02
CA PRO A 68 -12.89 13.01 -7.68
C PRO A 68 -13.37 13.06 -6.23
N VAL A 69 -13.26 14.22 -5.60
CA VAL A 69 -13.87 14.51 -4.30
C VAL A 69 -15.21 15.21 -4.51
N THR A 70 -16.17 14.99 -3.61
CA THR A 70 -17.49 15.65 -3.67
C THR A 70 -17.59 16.66 -2.56
N LEU A 71 -17.83 17.91 -2.95
CA LEU A 71 -17.97 19.05 -2.05
C LEU A 71 -19.34 19.68 -2.19
N SER A 72 -19.76 20.43 -1.18
CA SER A 72 -20.97 21.25 -1.22
C SER A 72 -20.71 22.67 -0.74
N LEU A 73 -21.37 23.61 -1.38
CA LEU A 73 -21.48 25.01 -0.94
C LEU A 73 -22.94 25.33 -0.63
N ARG A 74 -23.29 25.48 0.65
CA ARG A 74 -24.65 25.80 1.09
C ARG A 74 -25.03 27.25 0.73
N GLU A 75 -24.13 28.18 1.02
CA GLU A 75 -24.37 29.60 0.85
C GLU A 75 -23.98 30.09 -0.54
N VAL A 76 -24.94 30.12 -1.45
CA VAL A 76 -24.74 30.61 -2.83
C VAL A 76 -24.23 32.05 -2.87
N SER A 77 -24.63 32.88 -1.90
CA SER A 77 -24.17 34.27 -1.72
C SER A 77 -22.65 34.41 -1.49
N SER A 78 -21.99 33.30 -1.09
CA SER A 78 -20.52 33.24 -0.97
C SER A 78 -19.79 33.20 -2.33
N LEU A 79 -20.53 33.04 -3.44
CA LEU A 79 -19.97 33.09 -4.79
C LEU A 79 -20.17 34.47 -5.38
N VAL A 80 -19.09 35.16 -5.62
CA VAL A 80 -19.09 36.50 -6.24
C VAL A 80 -18.70 36.37 -7.70
N LYS A 81 -19.49 36.95 -8.59
CA LYS A 81 -19.21 36.95 -10.03
C LYS A 81 -18.09 37.97 -10.33
N ALA A 82 -17.01 37.50 -10.95
CA ALA A 82 -16.00 38.31 -11.61
C ALA A 82 -16.24 38.29 -13.13
N GLU A 83 -15.40 38.95 -13.91
CA GLU A 83 -15.59 39.09 -15.37
C GLU A 83 -15.77 37.73 -16.09
N ASP A 84 -14.83 36.79 -15.87
CA ASP A 84 -14.76 35.51 -16.58
C ASP A 84 -14.78 34.28 -15.65
N HIS A 85 -14.92 34.53 -14.33
CA HIS A 85 -14.89 33.46 -13.31
C HIS A 85 -15.76 33.81 -12.11
N LEU A 86 -15.90 32.85 -11.20
CA LEU A 86 -16.53 33.05 -9.89
C LEU A 86 -15.44 33.09 -8.81
N ILE A 87 -15.67 33.87 -7.78
CA ILE A 87 -14.77 33.93 -6.63
C ILE A 87 -15.53 33.44 -5.41
N LEU A 88 -14.99 32.40 -4.77
CA LEU A 88 -15.45 31.97 -3.45
C LEU A 88 -14.91 32.96 -2.42
N ALA A 89 -15.81 33.63 -1.71
CA ALA A 89 -15.46 34.69 -0.74
C ALA A 89 -14.49 34.19 0.34
N HIS A 90 -13.62 35.06 0.80
CA HIS A 90 -12.71 34.77 1.90
C HIS A 90 -13.51 34.35 3.15
N GLY A 91 -13.07 33.27 3.81
CA GLY A 91 -13.76 32.71 4.98
C GLY A 91 -14.90 31.73 4.66
N ALA A 92 -15.41 31.72 3.43
CA ALA A 92 -16.37 30.70 3.02
C ALA A 92 -15.73 29.31 3.03
N LYS A 93 -16.53 28.30 3.36
CA LYS A 93 -16.07 26.90 3.44
C LYS A 93 -16.93 25.99 2.59
N LEU A 94 -16.27 25.06 1.94
CA LEU A 94 -16.89 23.96 1.20
C LEU A 94 -17.00 22.75 2.13
N SER A 95 -18.21 22.24 2.32
CA SER A 95 -18.45 21.01 3.09
C SER A 95 -17.99 19.79 2.28
N ILE A 96 -17.21 18.91 2.89
CA ILE A 96 -16.78 17.67 2.25
C ILE A 96 -17.92 16.66 2.36
N LEU A 97 -18.44 16.14 1.25
CA LEU A 97 -19.43 15.07 1.23
C LEU A 97 -18.77 13.70 0.96
N ASP A 98 -17.82 13.65 0.02
CA ASP A 98 -16.96 12.47 -0.16
C ASP A 98 -15.51 12.88 -0.37
N GLY A 99 -14.58 11.97 -0.01
CA GLY A 99 -13.15 12.21 -0.12
C GLY A 99 -12.48 12.75 1.15
N GLN A 100 -13.19 12.80 2.29
CA GLN A 100 -12.68 13.26 3.57
C GLN A 100 -11.34 12.63 3.94
N HIS A 101 -11.24 11.30 3.84
CA HIS A 101 -10.00 10.58 4.17
C HIS A 101 -8.82 10.98 3.25
N ARG A 102 -9.12 11.27 1.97
CA ARG A 102 -8.13 11.72 0.98
C ARG A 102 -7.60 13.11 1.33
N ILE A 103 -8.47 14.07 1.56
CA ILE A 103 -8.10 15.46 1.91
C ILE A 103 -7.30 15.48 3.22
N LEU A 104 -7.73 14.74 4.23
CA LEU A 104 -7.01 14.68 5.50
C LEU A 104 -5.65 13.97 5.39
N ALA A 105 -5.53 12.97 4.55
CA ALA A 105 -4.25 12.31 4.31
C ALA A 105 -3.27 13.25 3.58
N LEU A 106 -3.74 14.03 2.61
CA LEU A 106 -2.94 15.07 1.96
C LEU A 106 -2.44 16.11 2.96
N GLY A 107 -3.33 16.58 3.85
CA GLY A 107 -2.95 17.51 4.94
C GLY A 107 -1.92 16.90 5.89
N TYR A 108 -2.11 15.64 6.28
CA TYR A 108 -1.15 14.93 7.13
C TYR A 108 0.21 14.77 6.43
N THR A 109 0.23 14.39 5.16
CA THR A 109 1.47 14.24 4.37
C THR A 109 2.20 15.58 4.26
N ASN A 110 1.49 16.67 3.96
CA ASN A 110 2.08 18.02 3.95
C ASN A 110 2.74 18.37 5.31
N GLU A 111 2.08 18.07 6.43
CA GLU A 111 2.65 18.31 7.76
C GLU A 111 3.87 17.42 8.05
N GLN A 112 3.91 16.18 7.57
CA GLN A 112 5.10 15.33 7.71
C GLN A 112 6.27 15.88 6.90
N LEU A 113 6.07 16.22 5.64
CA LEU A 113 7.10 16.83 4.79
C LEU A 113 7.61 18.15 5.40
N ARG A 114 6.72 18.99 5.95
CA ARG A 114 7.11 20.22 6.65
C ARG A 114 7.95 19.96 7.89
N LYS A 115 7.64 18.92 8.67
CA LYS A 115 8.45 18.53 9.84
C LYS A 115 9.82 18.01 9.41
N GLU A 116 9.87 17.24 8.35
CA GLU A 116 11.10 16.71 7.78
C GLU A 116 12.00 17.84 7.27
N ALA A 117 11.46 18.77 6.48
CA ALA A 117 12.18 19.95 6.01
C ALA A 117 12.78 20.75 7.17
N ARG A 118 12.00 21.04 8.23
CA ARG A 118 12.49 21.71 9.45
C ARG A 118 13.61 20.96 10.17
N ARG A 119 13.65 19.63 10.07
CA ARG A 119 14.74 18.83 10.62
C ARG A 119 16.01 19.05 9.81
N TYR A 120 15.93 18.99 8.48
CA TYR A 120 17.09 19.25 7.61
C TYR A 120 17.55 20.70 7.70
N GLU A 121 16.66 21.69 7.75
CA GLU A 121 17.03 23.10 7.98
C GLU A 121 17.88 23.30 9.22
N ARG A 122 17.50 22.69 10.35
CA ARG A 122 18.26 22.78 11.59
C ARG A 122 19.65 22.14 11.46
N GLU A 123 19.75 21.03 10.75
CA GLU A 123 21.04 20.35 10.54
C GLU A 123 21.94 21.15 9.58
N VAL A 124 21.39 21.69 8.49
CA VAL A 124 22.09 22.62 7.59
C VAL A 124 22.62 23.85 8.37
N MET A 125 21.79 24.45 9.22
CA MET A 125 22.24 25.57 10.04
C MET A 125 23.41 25.21 10.97
N ARG A 126 23.36 24.04 11.61
CA ARG A 126 24.45 23.54 12.46
C ARG A 126 25.75 23.34 11.67
N LEU A 127 25.65 22.74 10.50
CA LEU A 127 26.80 22.48 9.62
C LEU A 127 27.41 23.78 9.09
N LYS A 128 26.58 24.77 8.71
CA LYS A 128 27.05 26.10 8.30
C LYS A 128 27.84 26.81 9.42
N VAL A 129 27.41 26.65 10.67
CA VAL A 129 28.16 27.20 11.81
C VAL A 129 29.49 26.47 12.00
N LYS A 130 29.54 25.14 11.83
CA LYS A 130 30.78 24.35 11.88
C LYS A 130 31.73 24.72 10.75
N GLN A 131 31.23 24.82 9.53
CA GLN A 131 32.02 25.20 8.36
C GLN A 131 32.66 26.58 8.49
N ARG A 132 31.98 27.57 9.10
CA ARG A 132 32.56 28.89 9.40
C ARG A 132 33.73 28.82 10.36
N LYS A 133 33.75 27.83 11.27
CA LYS A 133 34.85 27.61 12.23
C LYS A 133 36.00 26.81 11.64
N SER A 134 35.74 26.00 10.63
CA SER A 134 36.70 25.14 9.92
C SER A 134 36.48 25.20 8.42
N PRO A 135 36.84 26.30 7.74
CA PRO A 135 36.51 26.55 6.33
C PRO A 135 37.11 25.54 5.36
N ASP A 136 38.23 24.95 5.70
CA ASP A 136 39.01 24.03 4.86
C ASP A 136 38.61 22.54 5.08
N ASP A 137 37.71 22.27 6.00
CA ASP A 137 37.25 20.91 6.29
C ASP A 137 36.35 20.40 5.16
N GLN A 138 36.90 19.56 4.31
CA GLN A 138 36.23 19.00 3.15
C GLN A 138 35.07 18.07 3.55
N GLN A 139 35.19 17.33 4.66
CA GLN A 139 34.12 16.43 5.12
C GLN A 139 32.90 17.24 5.57
N ILE A 140 33.09 18.35 6.28
CA ILE A 140 31.97 19.21 6.68
C ILE A 140 31.27 19.77 5.44
N ARG A 141 32.02 20.13 4.39
CA ARG A 141 31.49 20.67 3.13
C ARG A 141 30.63 19.63 2.40
N GLU A 142 31.15 18.42 2.23
CA GLU A 142 30.42 17.32 1.58
C GLU A 142 29.13 16.94 2.32
N ILE A 143 29.19 16.87 3.67
CA ILE A 143 28.01 16.59 4.49
C ILE A 143 26.98 17.73 4.36
N LEU A 144 27.42 18.99 4.35
CA LEU A 144 26.54 20.14 4.19
C LEU A 144 25.83 20.13 2.84
N GLU A 145 26.55 19.92 1.75
CA GLU A 145 25.96 19.80 0.39
C GLU A 145 24.95 18.66 0.33
N GLY A 146 25.24 17.51 0.93
CA GLY A 146 24.31 16.40 1.02
C GLY A 146 23.03 16.76 1.79
N GLN A 147 23.14 17.47 2.92
CA GLN A 147 21.96 17.89 3.71
C GLN A 147 21.15 18.98 3.02
N GLU A 148 21.80 19.92 2.33
CA GLU A 148 21.10 20.92 1.50
C GLU A 148 20.36 20.27 0.32
N GLY A 149 20.96 19.25 -0.30
CA GLY A 149 20.31 18.45 -1.33
C GLY A 149 19.04 17.75 -0.82
N LEU A 150 19.10 17.12 0.35
CA LEU A 150 17.95 16.47 0.98
C LEU A 150 16.85 17.48 1.35
N LEU A 151 17.22 18.63 1.91
CA LEU A 151 16.28 19.70 2.22
C LEU A 151 15.54 20.15 0.96
N ASN A 152 16.28 20.41 -0.11
CA ASN A 152 15.69 20.85 -1.38
C ASN A 152 14.73 19.81 -1.95
N GLN A 153 15.09 18.52 -1.92
CA GLN A 153 14.21 17.43 -2.37
C GLN A 153 12.88 17.38 -1.58
N VAL A 154 12.95 17.50 -0.27
CA VAL A 154 11.75 17.48 0.59
C VAL A 154 10.86 18.69 0.32
N GLU A 155 11.43 19.88 0.17
CA GLU A 155 10.66 21.09 -0.12
C GLU A 155 10.05 21.05 -1.53
N LEU A 156 10.75 20.57 -2.54
CA LEU A 156 10.20 20.37 -3.88
C LEU A 156 9.02 19.39 -3.85
N ARG A 157 9.20 18.24 -3.19
CA ARG A 157 8.11 17.27 -3.05
C ARG A 157 6.89 17.86 -2.32
N ARG A 158 7.11 18.71 -1.32
CA ARG A 158 6.02 19.39 -0.61
C ARG A 158 5.29 20.39 -1.51
N LEU A 159 6.02 21.15 -2.31
CA LEU A 159 5.44 22.09 -3.28
C LEU A 159 4.64 21.35 -4.36
N ASP A 160 5.20 20.27 -4.93
CA ASP A 160 4.50 19.44 -5.91
C ASP A 160 3.20 18.86 -5.36
N LEU A 161 3.22 18.40 -4.10
CA LEU A 161 2.00 17.94 -3.42
C LEU A 161 0.95 19.06 -3.32
N LEU A 162 1.33 20.26 -2.91
CA LEU A 162 0.40 21.37 -2.69
C LEU A 162 -0.16 21.95 -4.00
N GLU A 163 0.63 21.94 -5.07
CA GLU A 163 0.22 22.40 -6.41
C GLU A 163 -0.52 21.33 -7.21
N SER A 164 -0.46 20.05 -6.78
CA SER A 164 -1.22 18.96 -7.41
C SER A 164 -2.71 19.27 -7.40
N GLN A 165 -3.39 18.95 -8.50
CA GLN A 165 -4.81 19.24 -8.67
C GLN A 165 -5.67 18.00 -8.51
N LEU A 166 -6.79 18.16 -7.80
CA LEU A 166 -7.83 17.14 -7.69
C LEU A 166 -9.09 17.56 -8.42
N SER A 167 -9.71 16.63 -9.12
CA SER A 167 -11.04 16.81 -9.66
C SER A 167 -12.07 16.88 -8.54
N VAL A 168 -12.95 17.87 -8.61
CA VAL A 168 -13.96 18.17 -7.59
C VAL A 168 -15.33 18.24 -8.24
N GLN A 169 -16.28 17.49 -7.70
CA GLN A 169 -17.70 17.64 -7.96
C GLN A 169 -18.29 18.58 -6.91
N LEU A 170 -18.71 19.76 -7.31
CA LEU A 170 -19.22 20.80 -6.40
C LEU A 170 -20.74 20.94 -6.56
N TYR A 171 -21.48 20.62 -5.51
CA TYR A 171 -22.91 20.89 -5.38
C TYR A 171 -23.12 22.25 -4.74
N ILE A 172 -24.06 23.04 -5.27
CA ILE A 172 -24.30 24.42 -4.86
C ILE A 172 -25.75 24.60 -4.47
N GLY A 173 -26.01 25.09 -3.27
CA GLY A 173 -27.34 25.39 -2.76
C GLY A 173 -28.06 24.22 -2.08
N LEU A 174 -27.35 23.15 -1.70
CA LEU A 174 -27.92 22.07 -0.88
C LEU A 174 -28.16 22.57 0.56
N SER A 175 -29.28 22.20 1.14
CA SER A 175 -29.51 22.27 2.58
C SER A 175 -28.73 21.20 3.33
N GLU A 176 -28.63 21.33 4.66
CA GLU A 176 -27.95 20.33 5.51
C GLU A 176 -28.55 18.93 5.39
N ASP A 177 -29.89 18.83 5.31
CA ASP A 177 -30.57 17.53 5.20
C ASP A 177 -30.35 16.90 3.82
N GLU A 178 -30.29 17.71 2.77
CA GLU A 178 -29.98 17.26 1.42
C GLU A 178 -28.51 16.80 1.30
N GLU A 179 -27.59 17.43 1.98
CA GLU A 179 -26.20 16.97 2.09
C GLU A 179 -26.10 15.62 2.82
N LYS A 180 -26.84 15.43 3.93
CA LYS A 180 -26.91 14.13 4.64
C LYS A 180 -27.49 13.03 3.75
N GLN A 181 -28.53 13.34 2.98
CA GLN A 181 -29.11 12.38 2.04
C GLN A 181 -28.10 12.01 0.96
N LEU A 182 -27.48 12.99 0.30
CA LEU A 182 -26.48 12.77 -0.74
C LEU A 182 -25.27 11.98 -0.21
N PHE A 183 -24.80 12.31 0.99
CA PHE A 183 -23.75 11.55 1.66
C PHE A 183 -24.14 10.08 1.86
N GLY A 184 -25.36 9.83 2.32
CA GLY A 184 -25.92 8.48 2.46
C GLY A 184 -25.96 7.73 1.13
N ASP A 185 -26.46 8.39 0.08
CA ASP A 185 -26.59 7.79 -1.26
C ASP A 185 -25.23 7.45 -1.89
N ILE A 186 -24.24 8.33 -1.76
CA ILE A 186 -22.88 8.08 -2.27
C ILE A 186 -22.25 6.89 -1.53
N ASN A 187 -22.42 6.79 -0.20
CA ASN A 187 -21.75 5.77 0.59
C ASN A 187 -22.50 4.42 0.66
N SER A 188 -23.82 4.40 0.49
CA SER A 188 -24.62 3.17 0.61
C SER A 188 -24.71 2.36 -0.68
N LYS A 189 -24.52 2.99 -1.84
CA LYS A 189 -24.66 2.35 -3.17
C LYS A 189 -23.35 1.91 -3.80
N VAL A 190 -22.22 2.15 -3.16
CA VAL A 190 -20.92 1.68 -3.65
C VAL A 190 -20.81 0.18 -3.38
N GLN A 191 -21.05 -0.65 -4.40
CA GLN A 191 -20.54 -2.02 -4.39
C GLN A 191 -18.99 -1.92 -4.24
N LEU A 192 -18.51 -2.34 -3.11
CA LEU A 192 -17.08 -2.50 -2.88
C LEU A 192 -16.56 -3.51 -3.92
N VAL A 193 -15.91 -3.03 -4.96
CA VAL A 193 -14.96 -3.86 -5.71
C VAL A 193 -14.04 -4.43 -4.65
N SER A 194 -13.91 -5.77 -4.58
CA SER A 194 -13.13 -6.40 -3.53
C SER A 194 -11.75 -5.75 -3.52
N LYS A 195 -11.29 -5.31 -2.35
CA LYS A 195 -9.98 -4.64 -2.16
C LYS A 195 -8.82 -5.43 -2.77
N GLU A 196 -9.06 -6.69 -2.93
CA GLU A 196 -8.13 -7.71 -3.37
C GLU A 196 -7.90 -7.68 -4.89
N LEU A 197 -8.94 -7.37 -5.67
CA LEU A 197 -8.80 -7.18 -7.13
C LEU A 197 -7.99 -5.90 -7.47
N GLY A 198 -8.14 -4.85 -6.66
CA GLY A 198 -7.39 -3.61 -6.83
C GLY A 198 -5.88 -3.78 -6.59
N HIS A 199 -5.49 -4.66 -5.68
CA HIS A 199 -4.06 -4.89 -5.39
C HIS A 199 -3.34 -5.67 -6.50
N ALA A 200 -3.99 -6.65 -7.13
CA ALA A 200 -3.37 -7.45 -8.20
C ALA A 200 -3.05 -6.63 -9.46
N PHE A 201 -3.80 -5.54 -9.71
CA PHE A 201 -3.63 -4.68 -10.89
C PHE A 201 -2.93 -3.34 -10.60
N ASP A 202 -2.42 -3.15 -9.39
CA ASP A 202 -1.72 -1.93 -9.04
C ASP A 202 -0.28 -1.94 -9.59
N GLY A 203 -0.11 -1.48 -10.83
CA GLY A 203 1.20 -1.36 -11.48
C GLY A 203 2.17 -0.36 -10.83
N SER A 204 1.72 0.42 -9.83
CA SER A 204 2.57 1.32 -9.06
C SER A 204 3.21 0.65 -7.85
N ASP A 205 2.74 -0.53 -7.44
CA ASP A 205 3.40 -1.35 -6.43
C ASP A 205 4.58 -2.09 -7.08
N PRO A 206 5.83 -1.80 -6.68
CA PRO A 206 7.00 -2.39 -7.32
C PRO A 206 7.05 -3.91 -7.18
N LEU A 207 6.45 -4.47 -6.13
CA LEU A 207 6.38 -5.92 -5.95
C LEU A 207 5.44 -6.56 -6.97
N ASN A 208 4.32 -5.92 -7.31
CA ASN A 208 3.41 -6.45 -8.33
C ASN A 208 4.08 -6.57 -9.69
N THR A 209 4.91 -5.61 -10.06
CA THR A 209 5.69 -5.67 -11.32
C THR A 209 6.65 -6.86 -11.31
N VAL A 210 7.36 -7.07 -10.20
CA VAL A 210 8.25 -8.24 -10.04
C VAL A 210 7.46 -9.55 -10.11
N LEU A 211 6.32 -9.61 -9.43
CA LEU A 211 5.47 -10.81 -9.41
C LEU A 211 4.90 -11.15 -10.77
N GLN A 212 4.43 -10.16 -11.54
CA GLN A 212 3.94 -10.37 -12.89
C GLN A 212 5.06 -10.90 -13.79
N GLN A 213 6.24 -10.27 -13.76
CA GLN A 213 7.40 -10.74 -14.50
C GLN A 213 7.74 -12.19 -14.19
N VAL A 214 7.74 -12.57 -12.90
CA VAL A 214 8.05 -13.94 -12.48
C VAL A 214 6.93 -14.91 -12.85
N ALA A 215 5.66 -14.53 -12.67
CA ALA A 215 4.52 -15.35 -13.03
C ALA A 215 4.45 -15.66 -14.53
N ASP A 216 4.87 -14.72 -15.38
CA ASP A 216 4.84 -14.87 -16.84
C ASP A 216 6.01 -15.72 -17.37
N HIS A 217 7.13 -15.83 -16.62
CA HIS A 217 8.36 -16.47 -17.11
C HIS A 217 8.84 -17.67 -16.29
N ASN A 218 8.26 -17.95 -15.13
CA ASN A 218 8.66 -19.11 -14.33
C ASN A 218 7.87 -20.36 -14.74
N GLU A 219 8.50 -21.24 -15.52
CA GLU A 219 7.87 -22.44 -16.07
C GLU A 219 7.32 -23.38 -14.98
N LEU A 220 8.03 -23.54 -13.85
CA LEU A 220 7.57 -24.39 -12.75
C LEU A 220 6.33 -23.81 -12.06
N LEU A 221 6.28 -22.51 -11.90
CA LEU A 221 5.11 -21.82 -11.31
C LEU A 221 3.91 -21.87 -12.26
N ILE A 222 4.13 -21.70 -13.55
CA ILE A 222 3.10 -21.86 -14.59
C ILE A 222 2.54 -23.29 -14.56
N ALA A 223 3.39 -24.29 -14.49
CA ALA A 223 3.00 -25.70 -14.43
C ALA A 223 2.24 -26.05 -13.13
N ALA A 224 2.67 -25.49 -11.99
CA ALA A 224 2.01 -25.67 -10.69
C ALA A 224 0.67 -24.94 -10.59
N GLY A 225 0.46 -23.91 -11.41
CA GLY A 225 -0.77 -23.15 -11.58
C GLY A 225 -0.94 -21.99 -10.61
N ILE A 226 -1.37 -20.85 -11.17
CA ILE A 226 -1.75 -19.63 -10.44
C ILE A 226 -3.24 -19.40 -10.64
N GLU A 227 -4.00 -19.25 -9.55
CA GLU A 227 -5.40 -18.91 -9.59
C GLU A 227 -5.57 -17.39 -9.79
N ASN A 228 -6.42 -17.00 -10.72
CA ASN A 228 -6.75 -15.60 -10.98
C ASN A 228 -7.60 -14.95 -9.88
N ARG A 229 -8.22 -15.75 -9.02
CA ARG A 229 -8.96 -15.27 -7.85
C ARG A 229 -8.01 -15.05 -6.69
N ASN A 230 -8.38 -14.17 -5.78
CA ASN A 230 -7.54 -13.81 -4.64
C ASN A 230 -7.42 -14.87 -3.53
N ASN A 231 -8.17 -15.95 -3.62
CA ASN A 231 -8.14 -17.05 -2.67
C ASN A 231 -8.31 -18.38 -3.40
N LEU A 232 -7.58 -19.38 -2.95
CA LEU A 232 -7.83 -20.76 -3.36
C LEU A 232 -9.03 -21.32 -2.59
N THR A 233 -9.92 -21.97 -3.30
CA THR A 233 -10.98 -22.79 -2.68
C THR A 233 -10.46 -24.19 -2.37
N ALA A 234 -11.15 -24.91 -1.48
CA ALA A 234 -10.79 -26.30 -1.12
C ALA A 234 -10.74 -27.28 -2.31
N PHE A 235 -11.28 -26.91 -3.46
CA PHE A 235 -11.30 -27.74 -4.68
C PHE A 235 -10.34 -27.24 -5.76
N ASN A 236 -9.57 -26.20 -5.49
CA ASN A 236 -8.65 -25.63 -6.46
C ASN A 236 -7.44 -26.56 -6.67
N LYS A 237 -7.03 -26.70 -7.92
CA LYS A 237 -5.86 -27.51 -8.32
C LYS A 237 -4.59 -26.67 -8.44
N ASN A 238 -4.70 -25.34 -8.48
CA ASN A 238 -3.56 -24.45 -8.57
C ASN A 238 -2.77 -24.43 -7.25
N TYR A 239 -1.47 -24.21 -7.34
CA TYR A 239 -0.57 -24.12 -6.19
C TYR A 239 -0.82 -22.85 -5.38
N THR A 240 -0.99 -21.73 -6.05
CA THR A 240 -1.10 -20.43 -5.40
C THR A 240 -2.10 -19.51 -6.10
N CYS A 241 -2.36 -18.36 -5.52
CA CYS A 241 -2.99 -17.21 -6.17
C CYS A 241 -2.10 -15.98 -6.00
N PHE A 242 -2.36 -14.95 -6.80
CA PHE A 242 -1.49 -13.76 -6.83
C PHE A 242 -1.33 -13.09 -5.47
N SER A 243 -2.40 -12.98 -4.67
CA SER A 243 -2.34 -12.37 -3.34
C SER A 243 -1.51 -13.17 -2.33
N TRP A 244 -1.49 -14.50 -2.45
CA TRP A 244 -0.68 -15.37 -1.58
C TRP A 244 0.79 -15.33 -1.99
N LEU A 245 1.06 -15.33 -3.30
CA LEU A 245 2.40 -15.14 -3.83
C LEU A 245 2.98 -13.78 -3.40
N TYR A 246 2.15 -12.73 -3.41
CA TYR A 246 2.54 -11.41 -2.88
C TYR A 246 2.93 -11.47 -1.39
N SER A 247 2.12 -12.13 -0.56
CA SER A 247 2.45 -12.32 0.86
C SER A 247 3.75 -13.10 1.05
N ALA A 248 3.91 -14.21 0.33
CA ALA A 248 5.12 -15.04 0.40
C ALA A 248 6.36 -14.27 -0.05
N ALA A 249 6.30 -13.54 -1.16
CA ALA A 249 7.41 -12.70 -1.62
C ALA A 249 7.76 -11.57 -0.64
N THR A 250 6.75 -10.92 -0.04
CA THR A 250 6.99 -9.91 1.01
C THR A 250 7.75 -10.50 2.18
N MET A 251 7.38 -11.71 2.64
CA MET A 251 8.05 -12.41 3.73
C MET A 251 9.46 -12.87 3.33
N LEU A 252 9.63 -13.39 2.12
CA LEU A 252 10.94 -13.78 1.60
C LEU A 252 11.94 -12.62 1.62
N TYR A 253 11.51 -11.42 1.23
CA TYR A 253 12.41 -10.26 1.13
C TYR A 253 12.63 -9.52 2.43
N SER A 254 11.73 -9.60 3.40
CA SER A 254 11.78 -8.77 4.61
C SER A 254 11.63 -9.52 5.94
N GLY A 255 11.24 -10.79 5.93
CA GLY A 255 10.86 -11.52 7.13
C GLY A 255 9.58 -10.99 7.80
N ARG A 256 8.79 -10.17 7.12
CA ARG A 256 7.60 -9.51 7.67
C ARG A 256 6.38 -9.72 6.78
N MET A 257 5.19 -9.74 7.39
CA MET A 257 3.92 -9.93 6.67
C MET A 257 3.49 -8.71 5.84
N GLN A 258 4.00 -7.52 6.16
CA GLN A 258 3.54 -6.29 5.53
C GLN A 258 4.67 -5.64 4.74
N MET A 259 4.31 -5.17 3.54
CA MET A 259 5.18 -4.32 2.76
C MET A 259 5.55 -3.07 3.57
N SER A 260 6.85 -2.78 3.66
CA SER A 260 7.35 -1.55 4.26
C SER A 260 7.82 -0.58 3.17
N TYR A 261 7.86 0.70 3.51
CA TYR A 261 8.43 1.72 2.61
C TYR A 261 9.86 1.37 2.19
N GLU A 262 10.68 0.90 3.14
CA GLU A 262 12.07 0.52 2.87
C GLU A 262 12.18 -0.66 1.90
N LEU A 263 11.29 -1.66 2.04
CA LEU A 263 11.24 -2.78 1.11
C LEU A 263 10.81 -2.32 -0.28
N ALA A 264 9.73 -1.53 -0.38
CA ALA A 264 9.26 -0.99 -1.66
C ALA A 264 10.35 -0.17 -2.37
N ARG A 265 11.10 0.64 -1.63
CA ARG A 265 12.24 1.40 -2.15
C ARG A 265 13.36 0.49 -2.66
N ARG A 266 13.70 -0.57 -1.93
CA ARG A 266 14.72 -1.54 -2.35
C ARG A 266 14.32 -2.25 -3.64
N ILE A 267 13.06 -2.69 -3.75
CA ILE A 267 12.55 -3.35 -4.94
C ILE A 267 12.57 -2.39 -6.15
N ARG A 268 12.18 -1.12 -5.99
CA ARG A 268 12.27 -0.12 -7.07
C ARG A 268 13.69 0.11 -7.53
N LYS A 269 14.65 0.10 -6.61
CA LYS A 269 16.06 0.32 -6.92
C LYS A 269 16.64 -0.82 -7.77
N ASP A 270 16.23 -2.04 -7.51
CA ASP A 270 16.73 -3.22 -8.21
C ASP A 270 15.62 -4.29 -8.34
N PRO A 271 14.67 -4.09 -9.25
CA PRO A 271 13.60 -5.06 -9.48
C PRO A 271 14.11 -6.39 -10.05
N THR A 272 15.19 -6.35 -10.83
CA THR A 272 15.80 -7.55 -11.44
C THR A 272 16.35 -8.49 -10.38
N LEU A 273 17.11 -7.97 -9.42
CA LEU A 273 17.63 -8.77 -8.30
C LEU A 273 16.50 -9.43 -7.52
N HIS A 274 15.41 -8.70 -7.24
CA HIS A 274 14.28 -9.26 -6.52
C HIS A 274 13.53 -10.32 -7.33
N ALA A 275 13.41 -10.13 -8.65
CA ALA A 275 12.87 -11.15 -9.55
C ALA A 275 13.74 -12.43 -9.55
N GLU A 276 15.06 -12.28 -9.63
CA GLU A 276 16.00 -13.40 -9.57
C GLU A 276 15.90 -14.20 -8.27
N VAL A 277 15.86 -13.51 -7.12
CA VAL A 277 15.68 -14.15 -5.80
C VAL A 277 14.36 -14.91 -5.73
N LEU A 278 13.27 -14.35 -6.27
CA LEU A 278 11.98 -15.03 -6.30
C LEU A 278 11.98 -16.23 -7.25
N HIS A 279 12.63 -16.11 -8.41
CA HIS A 279 12.84 -17.25 -9.32
C HIS A 279 13.63 -18.39 -8.65
N GLN A 280 14.73 -18.06 -7.97
CA GLN A 280 15.53 -19.07 -7.23
C GLN A 280 14.70 -19.73 -6.14
N PHE A 281 13.92 -18.95 -5.38
CA PHE A 281 13.02 -19.47 -4.36
C PHE A 281 12.01 -20.46 -4.95
N LEU A 282 11.27 -20.06 -5.98
CA LEU A 282 10.26 -20.91 -6.62
C LEU A 282 10.87 -22.15 -7.25
N ASN A 283 11.99 -22.01 -7.93
CA ASN A 283 12.71 -23.12 -8.56
C ASN A 283 13.28 -24.13 -7.55
N SER A 284 13.50 -23.70 -6.30
CA SER A 284 13.96 -24.58 -5.22
C SER A 284 12.80 -25.19 -4.44
N VAL A 285 11.69 -24.51 -4.30
CA VAL A 285 10.51 -24.98 -3.55
C VAL A 285 9.64 -25.91 -4.39
N LEU A 286 9.27 -25.51 -5.61
CA LEU A 286 8.28 -26.24 -6.40
C LEU A 286 8.69 -27.68 -6.73
N PRO A 287 9.96 -28.02 -7.02
CA PRO A 287 10.39 -29.40 -7.21
C PRO A 287 10.30 -30.27 -5.95
N GLN A 288 10.16 -29.68 -4.77
CA GLN A 288 9.98 -30.40 -3.51
C GLN A 288 8.49 -30.62 -3.17
N MET A 289 7.59 -30.02 -3.96
CA MET A 289 6.14 -30.17 -3.79
C MET A 289 5.62 -31.39 -4.57
N PRO A 290 4.41 -31.88 -4.22
CA PRO A 290 3.72 -32.88 -5.04
C PRO A 290 3.50 -32.41 -6.47
N GLU A 291 3.41 -33.35 -7.41
CA GLU A 291 3.28 -33.06 -8.84
C GLU A 291 2.06 -32.17 -9.19
N GLN A 292 0.96 -32.33 -8.45
CA GLN A 292 -0.22 -31.44 -8.54
C GLN A 292 -0.54 -30.87 -7.15
N PRO A 293 0.15 -29.82 -6.73
CA PRO A 293 0.16 -29.40 -5.32
C PRO A 293 -1.09 -28.65 -4.86
N GLY A 294 -2.20 -28.69 -5.62
CA GLY A 294 -3.43 -27.94 -5.32
C GLY A 294 -4.04 -28.25 -3.95
N LEU A 295 -4.72 -27.27 -3.37
CA LEU A 295 -5.31 -27.34 -2.02
C LEU A 295 -6.35 -28.45 -1.85
N SER A 296 -6.92 -28.95 -2.95
CA SER A 296 -7.85 -30.09 -2.94
C SER A 296 -7.22 -31.38 -2.39
N SER A 297 -5.91 -31.53 -2.53
CA SER A 297 -5.18 -32.77 -2.16
C SER A 297 -4.08 -32.54 -1.14
N TYR A 298 -3.50 -31.32 -1.10
CA TYR A 298 -2.30 -31.03 -0.33
C TYR A 298 -2.38 -29.72 0.44
N ILE A 299 -1.83 -29.73 1.64
CA ILE A 299 -1.72 -28.53 2.49
C ILE A 299 -0.62 -27.57 2.04
N SER A 300 0.32 -28.03 1.17
CA SER A 300 1.39 -27.19 0.60
C SER A 300 0.85 -25.94 -0.10
N SER A 301 -0.35 -26.02 -0.68
CA SER A 301 -1.03 -24.89 -1.32
C SER A 301 -1.80 -24.01 -0.35
N SER A 302 -1.73 -24.24 0.96
CA SER A 302 -2.36 -23.31 1.91
C SER A 302 -1.51 -22.05 2.07
N ARG A 303 -2.17 -20.90 2.23
CA ARG A 303 -1.50 -19.64 2.44
C ARG A 303 -0.50 -19.67 3.59
N VAL A 304 -0.89 -20.25 4.70
CA VAL A 304 -0.08 -20.32 5.92
C VAL A 304 1.21 -21.11 5.69
N VAL A 305 1.14 -22.20 4.93
CA VAL A 305 2.32 -23.01 4.58
C VAL A 305 3.24 -22.25 3.62
N GLN A 306 2.71 -21.62 2.58
CA GLN A 306 3.52 -20.83 1.65
C GLN A 306 4.23 -19.67 2.36
N GLU A 307 3.53 -18.99 3.28
CA GLU A 307 4.09 -17.91 4.11
C GLU A 307 5.20 -18.45 5.04
N ALA A 308 5.01 -19.63 5.65
CA ALA A 308 6.02 -20.25 6.52
C ALA A 308 7.27 -20.70 5.74
N ILE A 309 7.10 -21.28 4.55
CA ILE A 309 8.21 -21.65 3.66
C ILE A 309 9.00 -20.40 3.24
N ALA A 310 8.30 -19.28 2.92
CA ALA A 310 8.96 -18.03 2.55
C ALA A 310 9.74 -17.42 3.72
N LEU A 311 9.22 -17.49 4.96
CA LEU A 311 9.94 -17.06 6.16
C LEU A 311 11.17 -17.95 6.43
N TYR A 312 11.03 -19.26 6.30
CA TYR A 312 12.15 -20.19 6.43
C TYR A 312 13.27 -19.86 5.43
N ALA A 313 12.89 -19.63 4.17
CA ALA A 313 13.83 -19.20 3.13
C ALA A 313 14.49 -17.85 3.44
N HIS A 314 13.73 -16.88 4.00
CA HIS A 314 14.27 -15.60 4.43
C HIS A 314 15.35 -15.76 5.50
N GLU A 315 15.14 -16.63 6.48
CA GLU A 315 16.13 -16.91 7.53
C GLU A 315 17.42 -17.46 6.94
N GLN A 316 17.31 -18.43 6.02
CA GLN A 316 18.47 -19.02 5.35
C GLN A 316 19.22 -17.99 4.49
N LEU A 317 18.48 -17.18 3.73
CA LEU A 317 19.02 -16.09 2.91
C LEU A 317 19.75 -15.06 3.76
N SER A 318 19.23 -14.74 4.96
CA SER A 318 19.81 -13.75 5.87
C SER A 318 21.03 -14.27 6.61
N GLN A 319 21.12 -15.57 6.87
CA GLN A 319 22.25 -16.21 7.55
C GLN A 319 23.44 -16.49 6.60
N GLY A 320 23.18 -16.59 5.30
CA GLY A 320 24.15 -16.96 4.27
C GLY A 320 25.22 -15.90 3.94
N SER A 321 25.26 -14.76 4.61
CA SER A 321 26.23 -13.67 4.33
C SER A 321 27.68 -13.98 4.72
N GLY A 322 28.00 -15.16 5.23
CA GLY A 322 29.37 -15.54 5.65
C GLY A 322 29.82 -16.94 5.21
N ASP A 323 28.94 -17.82 4.84
CA ASP A 323 29.28 -19.20 4.43
C ASP A 323 28.81 -19.44 2.99
N LYS A 324 29.66 -20.05 2.15
CA LYS A 324 29.40 -20.28 0.71
C LYS A 324 28.27 -21.30 0.42
N ARG A 325 27.45 -21.69 1.39
CA ARG A 325 26.29 -22.57 1.14
C ARG A 325 25.21 -21.77 0.44
N ASP A 326 24.78 -22.31 -0.68
CA ASP A 326 23.61 -21.79 -1.37
C ASP A 326 22.39 -21.93 -0.44
N TRP A 327 21.77 -20.82 -0.05
CA TRP A 327 20.60 -20.79 0.82
C TRP A 327 19.46 -21.66 0.27
N THR A 328 19.43 -21.91 -1.03
CA THR A 328 18.43 -22.75 -1.70
C THR A 328 18.59 -24.23 -1.38
N ASP A 329 19.81 -24.69 -1.04
CA ASP A 329 20.04 -26.08 -0.64
C ASP A 329 19.31 -26.44 0.65
N SER A 330 19.13 -25.50 1.55
CA SER A 330 18.37 -25.69 2.78
C SER A 330 16.88 -26.00 2.54
N LEU A 331 16.35 -25.60 1.39
CA LEU A 331 14.95 -25.85 1.00
C LEU A 331 14.69 -27.32 0.57
N ARG A 332 15.74 -28.12 0.36
CA ARG A 332 15.59 -29.55 0.08
C ARG A 332 14.93 -30.33 1.22
N VAL A 333 14.96 -29.80 2.44
CA VAL A 333 14.25 -30.36 3.59
C VAL A 333 12.74 -30.51 3.33
N LEU A 334 12.17 -29.66 2.48
CA LEU A 334 10.75 -29.68 2.13
C LEU A 334 10.31 -30.99 1.46
N LYS A 335 11.25 -31.72 0.86
CA LYS A 335 10.99 -33.05 0.27
C LYS A 335 10.64 -34.12 1.33
N GLN A 336 11.07 -33.93 2.57
CA GLN A 336 10.82 -34.87 3.66
C GLN A 336 9.42 -34.68 4.28
N VAL A 337 8.72 -33.60 3.93
CA VAL A 337 7.42 -33.26 4.49
C VAL A 337 6.32 -34.05 3.78
N ASP A 338 5.47 -34.70 4.54
CA ASP A 338 4.20 -35.21 4.04
C ASP A 338 3.22 -34.04 3.88
N TRP A 339 3.00 -33.60 2.63
CA TRP A 339 2.12 -32.48 2.29
C TRP A 339 0.64 -32.87 2.22
N THR A 340 0.27 -34.11 2.48
CA THR A 340 -1.14 -34.51 2.46
C THR A 340 -1.92 -33.92 3.62
N HIS A 341 -3.25 -33.90 3.51
CA HIS A 341 -4.14 -33.47 4.60
C HIS A 341 -4.10 -34.44 5.79
N HIS A 342 -3.46 -35.61 5.65
CA HIS A 342 -3.35 -36.63 6.68
C HIS A 342 -2.11 -36.48 7.57
N ASN A 343 -1.22 -35.51 7.28
CA ASN A 343 -0.11 -35.19 8.16
C ASN A 343 -0.63 -34.64 9.51
N GLU A 344 -0.74 -35.51 10.51
CA GLU A 344 -1.28 -35.18 11.82
C GLU A 344 -0.47 -34.13 12.55
N GLU A 345 0.84 -34.10 12.35
CA GLU A 345 1.71 -33.11 12.99
C GLU A 345 1.44 -31.70 12.50
N ILE A 346 1.39 -31.51 11.17
CA ILE A 346 1.03 -30.21 10.59
C ILE A 346 -0.45 -29.89 10.83
N ALA A 347 -1.33 -30.90 10.70
CA ALA A 347 -2.76 -30.73 10.92
C ALA A 347 -3.08 -30.21 12.33
N SER A 348 -2.42 -30.72 13.35
CA SER A 348 -2.57 -30.27 14.75
C SER A 348 -2.14 -28.81 14.94
N ARG A 349 -1.23 -28.31 14.11
CA ARG A 349 -0.72 -26.92 14.16
C ARG A 349 -1.57 -25.92 13.37
N LEU A 350 -2.22 -26.38 12.29
CA LEU A 350 -2.96 -25.51 11.34
C LEU A 350 -4.48 -25.45 11.60
N GLY A 351 -5.05 -26.40 12.33
CA GLY A 351 -6.50 -26.42 12.55
C GLY A 351 -7.06 -27.78 12.87
N ARG A 352 -8.32 -28.04 12.52
CA ARG A 352 -9.00 -29.32 12.76
C ARG A 352 -9.15 -30.12 11.49
N LEU A 353 -8.89 -31.41 11.57
CA LEU A 353 -9.30 -32.36 10.53
C LEU A 353 -10.83 -32.50 10.58
N ASP A 354 -11.50 -32.14 9.51
CA ASP A 354 -12.94 -32.31 9.32
C ASP A 354 -13.15 -33.15 8.05
N ASN A 355 -13.79 -34.32 8.21
CA ASN A 355 -14.02 -35.29 7.13
C ASN A 355 -12.75 -35.65 6.30
N GLY A 356 -11.61 -35.81 6.96
CA GLY A 356 -10.34 -36.16 6.31
C GLY A 356 -9.66 -35.04 5.56
N LYS A 357 -10.18 -33.80 5.67
CA LYS A 357 -9.54 -32.58 5.15
C LYS A 357 -9.20 -31.63 6.28
N LEU A 358 -8.03 -31.07 6.20
CA LEU A 358 -7.61 -30.04 7.13
C LEU A 358 -8.46 -28.76 6.90
N ASN A 359 -9.33 -28.50 7.84
CA ASN A 359 -10.09 -27.26 7.88
C ASN A 359 -9.16 -26.19 8.49
N LEU A 360 -8.57 -25.37 7.63
CA LEU A 360 -7.79 -24.21 8.01
C LEU A 360 -8.76 -23.23 8.64
N VAL A 361 -8.77 -23.14 9.97
CA VAL A 361 -9.59 -22.15 10.66
C VAL A 361 -9.12 -20.77 10.23
N HIS A 362 -10.00 -20.03 9.57
CA HIS A 362 -9.79 -18.66 9.13
C HIS A 362 -9.71 -17.69 10.33
N GLU A 363 -8.79 -17.92 11.23
CA GLU A 363 -8.54 -16.97 12.29
C GLU A 363 -7.34 -16.10 11.96
N LYS A 364 -7.50 -14.82 12.20
CA LYS A 364 -6.54 -13.73 12.07
C LYS A 364 -5.29 -13.84 12.97
N SER A 365 -4.87 -15.03 13.33
CA SER A 365 -3.79 -15.23 14.27
C SER A 365 -2.45 -15.29 13.55
N LEU A 366 -1.60 -14.35 13.86
CA LEU A 366 -0.17 -14.25 13.50
C LEU A 366 0.64 -15.52 13.85
N ARG A 367 0.09 -16.43 14.65
CA ARG A 367 0.81 -17.58 15.24
C ARG A 367 0.83 -18.85 14.37
N LYS A 368 0.01 -18.96 13.34
CA LYS A 368 -0.11 -20.23 12.59
C LYS A 368 1.10 -20.50 11.68
N HIS A 369 1.58 -19.50 10.98
CA HIS A 369 2.79 -19.67 10.16
C HIS A 369 4.05 -19.84 11.02
N GLU A 370 4.13 -19.27 12.23
CA GLU A 370 5.22 -19.52 13.19
C GLU A 370 5.28 -21.00 13.58
N ALA A 371 4.12 -21.63 13.84
CA ALA A 371 4.07 -23.04 14.20
C ALA A 371 4.57 -23.97 13.07
N VAL A 372 4.24 -23.65 11.82
CA VAL A 372 4.76 -24.39 10.66
C VAL A 372 6.24 -24.09 10.44
N LEU A 373 6.66 -22.85 10.64
CA LEU A 373 8.07 -22.46 10.56
C LEU A 373 8.93 -23.22 11.58
N ASP A 374 8.46 -23.37 12.81
CA ASP A 374 9.16 -24.13 13.85
C ASP A 374 9.27 -25.63 13.50
N TYR A 375 8.23 -26.19 12.87
CA TYR A 375 8.30 -27.53 12.33
C TYR A 375 9.38 -27.66 11.25
N LEU A 376 9.45 -26.72 10.29
CA LEU A 376 10.46 -26.72 9.23
C LEU A 376 11.89 -26.55 9.79
N ARG A 377 12.07 -25.68 10.79
CA ARG A 377 13.36 -25.53 11.49
C ARG A 377 13.81 -26.84 12.15
N GLY A 378 12.88 -27.54 12.78
CA GLY A 378 13.16 -28.85 13.41
C GLY A 378 13.67 -29.88 12.40
N LEU A 379 13.08 -29.95 11.20
CA LEU A 379 13.54 -30.82 10.13
C LEU A 379 14.92 -30.41 9.60
N GLY A 380 15.18 -29.10 9.47
CA GLY A 380 16.48 -28.59 9.02
C GLY A 380 17.63 -28.92 9.97
N VAL A 381 17.41 -28.91 11.27
CA VAL A 381 18.41 -29.33 12.26
C VAL A 381 18.70 -30.82 12.18
N SER A 382 17.66 -31.66 12.00
CA SER A 382 17.80 -33.11 11.88
C SER A 382 18.50 -33.56 10.59
N ALA A 383 18.48 -32.76 9.53
CA ALA A 383 19.14 -33.05 8.26
C ALA A 383 20.64 -32.69 8.27
N LEU A 384 21.10 -31.95 9.27
CA LEU A 384 22.51 -31.54 9.46
C LEU A 384 23.26 -32.38 10.51
N SER A 385 22.55 -33.25 11.24
CA SER A 385 23.08 -34.23 12.18
C SER A 385 23.18 -35.62 11.54
#